data_1b5dc8a7455844c7e4e6a995c0ecfec2
#
_entry.id   1b5dc8a7455844c7e4e6a995c0ecfec2
#
_cell.length_a   1.000
_cell.length_b   1.000
_cell.length_c   1.000
_cell.angle_alpha   90.00
_cell.angle_beta   90.00
_cell.angle_gamma   90.00
#
_symmetry.space_group_name_H-M   'P 1'
#
loop_
_entity.id
_entity.type
_entity.pdbx_description
1 polymer ?
#
loop_
_entity_poly.entity_id
_entity_poly.type
_entity_poly.pdbx_seq_one_letter_code
_entity_poly.pdbx_strand_id
1 'polypeptide(L)'
;MKKKKAAPHSRFNTARKISIFWTLFIGIGAVGGAVTMLVDPSGGLMGMDAMLPYFKKLPFADVLFTDFVFSGIALLIVNGITNLIAAALLFAKKKSGAVCSMIFGITLMLWICIQFYMFPFNFMSTSFFIFGFLQAATGYAAVIFYNQEHFVINEENYKNIGSDPTRLVVFFS
;
A
#
# COMPACT_ATOMS: atom_id res chain seq x y z
N MET A 1 -26.06 3.15 27.01
CA MET A 1 -26.05 3.69 25.64
C MET A 1 -25.47 2.63 24.69
N LYS A 2 -26.30 1.97 23.85
CA LYS A 2 -25.82 1.03 22.81
C LYS A 2 -25.17 1.86 21.72
N LYS A 3 -23.83 1.78 21.56
CA LYS A 3 -23.13 2.34 20.40
C LYS A 3 -23.70 1.69 19.14
N LYS A 4 -24.39 2.44 18.29
CA LYS A 4 -24.83 1.99 16.97
C LYS A 4 -23.60 1.50 16.22
N LYS A 5 -23.47 0.19 15.98
CA LYS A 5 -22.43 -0.35 15.08
C LYS A 5 -22.66 0.29 13.71
N ALA A 6 -21.65 0.99 13.19
CA ALA A 6 -21.73 1.56 11.84
C ALA A 6 -22.02 0.46 10.83
N ALA A 7 -22.87 0.75 9.85
CA ALA A 7 -23.21 -0.20 8.79
C ALA A 7 -21.91 -0.68 8.05
N PRO A 8 -21.82 -1.94 7.60
CA PRO A 8 -20.63 -2.50 6.96
C PRO A 8 -20.11 -1.64 5.81
N HIS A 9 -21.02 -1.12 4.98
CA HIS A 9 -20.70 -0.22 3.86
C HIS A 9 -19.97 1.07 4.29
N SER A 10 -20.34 1.64 5.45
CA SER A 10 -19.65 2.82 6.01
C SER A 10 -18.23 2.49 6.43
N ARG A 11 -17.97 1.29 6.97
CA ARG A 11 -16.63 0.88 7.45
C ARG A 11 -15.67 0.63 6.31
N PHE A 12 -16.10 -0.09 5.27
CA PHE A 12 -15.30 -0.30 4.07
C PHE A 12 -14.92 1.03 3.43
N ASN A 13 -15.88 1.94 3.22
CA ASN A 13 -15.60 3.24 2.62
C ASN A 13 -14.60 4.07 3.45
N THR A 14 -14.68 4.02 4.78
CA THR A 14 -13.73 4.73 5.64
C THR A 14 -12.32 4.13 5.53
N ALA A 15 -12.17 2.80 5.69
CA ALA A 15 -10.88 2.14 5.57
C ALA A 15 -10.26 2.35 4.19
N ARG A 16 -11.07 2.27 3.12
CA ARG A 16 -10.65 2.53 1.73
C ARG A 16 -10.11 3.96 1.54
N LYS A 17 -10.81 4.98 2.08
CA LYS A 17 -10.34 6.37 1.98
C LYS A 17 -9.00 6.59 2.68
N ILE A 18 -8.81 5.98 3.83
CA ILE A 18 -7.53 6.04 4.56
C ILE A 18 -6.43 5.29 3.79
N SER A 19 -6.74 4.13 3.20
CA SER A 19 -5.80 3.40 2.34
C SER A 19 -5.42 4.20 1.09
N ILE A 20 -6.38 4.92 0.45
CA ILE A 20 -6.11 5.82 -0.68
C ILE A 20 -5.13 6.92 -0.25
N PHE A 21 -5.35 7.53 0.91
CA PHE A 21 -4.44 8.55 1.42
C PHE A 21 -3.00 8.01 1.54
N TRP A 22 -2.81 6.86 2.19
CA TRP A 22 -1.47 6.30 2.38
C TRP A 22 -0.81 5.86 1.06
N THR A 23 -1.55 5.21 0.15
CA THR A 23 -1.02 4.79 -1.15
C THR A 23 -0.61 5.99 -2.01
N LEU A 24 -1.40 7.07 -2.01
CA LEU A 24 -1.04 8.29 -2.74
C LEU A 24 0.13 9.00 -2.09
N PHE A 25 0.13 9.14 -0.76
CA PHE A 25 1.19 9.81 -0.03
C PHE A 25 2.56 9.13 -0.26
N ILE A 26 2.60 7.80 -0.12
CA ILE A 26 3.81 7.01 -0.32
C ILE A 26 4.18 6.97 -1.80
N GLY A 27 3.21 6.75 -2.69
CA GLY A 27 3.46 6.66 -4.13
C GLY A 27 4.01 7.96 -4.72
N ILE A 28 3.39 9.10 -4.42
CA ILE A 28 3.86 10.42 -4.88
C ILE A 28 5.22 10.75 -4.26
N GLY A 29 5.40 10.48 -2.96
CA GLY A 29 6.67 10.69 -2.28
C GLY A 29 7.80 9.84 -2.88
N ALA A 30 7.51 8.57 -3.20
CA ALA A 30 8.48 7.69 -3.85
C ALA A 30 8.83 8.13 -5.28
N VAL A 31 7.86 8.62 -6.05
CA VAL A 31 8.13 9.20 -7.38
C VAL A 31 9.00 10.45 -7.24
N GLY A 32 8.68 11.36 -6.32
CA GLY A 32 9.47 12.55 -6.06
C GLY A 32 10.91 12.21 -5.64
N GLY A 33 11.07 11.29 -4.69
CA GLY A 33 12.39 10.81 -4.26
C GLY A 33 13.19 10.15 -5.39
N ALA A 34 12.53 9.33 -6.21
CA ALA A 34 13.16 8.69 -7.37
C ALA A 34 13.63 9.72 -8.40
N VAL A 35 12.80 10.70 -8.72
CA VAL A 35 13.16 11.78 -9.65
C VAL A 35 14.39 12.53 -9.16
N THR A 36 14.44 12.91 -7.88
CA THR A 36 15.62 13.61 -7.32
C THR A 36 16.89 12.76 -7.37
N MET A 37 16.79 11.44 -7.08
CA MET A 37 17.91 10.50 -7.19
C MET A 37 18.39 10.33 -8.64
N LEU A 38 17.50 10.41 -9.63
CA LEU A 38 17.86 10.31 -11.05
C LEU A 38 18.43 11.60 -11.61
N VAL A 39 17.99 12.75 -11.09
CA VAL A 39 18.49 14.07 -11.50
C VAL A 39 19.88 14.34 -10.89
N ASP A 40 20.06 13.95 -9.65
CA ASP A 40 21.36 14.05 -8.95
C ASP A 40 21.73 12.68 -8.33
N PRO A 41 22.40 11.82 -9.12
CA PRO A 41 22.83 10.51 -8.64
C PRO A 41 23.87 10.54 -7.50
N SER A 42 24.51 11.69 -7.26
CA SER A 42 25.41 11.84 -6.11
C SER A 42 24.67 11.88 -4.77
N GLY A 43 23.37 12.19 -4.78
CA GLY A 43 22.53 12.35 -3.60
C GLY A 43 22.66 13.70 -2.91
N GLY A 44 23.42 14.64 -3.48
CA GLY A 44 23.66 15.97 -2.90
C GLY A 44 22.38 16.78 -2.75
N LEU A 45 21.46 16.74 -3.74
CA LEU A 45 20.16 17.42 -3.67
C LEU A 45 19.29 16.97 -2.49
N MET A 46 19.46 15.73 -2.03
CA MET A 46 18.71 15.16 -0.90
C MET A 46 19.53 15.15 0.40
N GLY A 47 20.79 15.61 0.37
CA GLY A 47 21.71 15.48 1.50
C GLY A 47 22.02 14.03 1.86
N MET A 48 22.01 13.13 0.88
CA MET A 48 22.21 11.69 1.05
C MET A 48 23.57 11.20 0.58
N ASP A 49 24.45 12.08 0.10
CA ASP A 49 25.81 11.79 -0.35
C ASP A 49 26.62 11.01 0.69
N ALA A 50 26.48 11.35 1.96
CA ALA A 50 27.10 10.64 3.10
C ALA A 50 26.58 9.19 3.28
N MET A 51 25.51 8.78 2.60
CA MET A 51 24.96 7.44 2.71
C MET A 51 25.57 6.45 1.70
N LEU A 52 26.18 6.92 0.60
CA LEU A 52 26.77 6.04 -0.44
C LEU A 52 27.78 5.02 0.12
N PRO A 53 28.70 5.35 1.06
CA PRO A 53 29.63 4.37 1.59
C PRO A 53 28.97 3.19 2.30
N TYR A 54 27.76 3.36 2.85
CA TYR A 54 27.04 2.30 3.55
C TYR A 54 26.47 1.24 2.63
N PHE A 55 26.26 1.56 1.34
CA PHE A 55 25.82 0.58 0.34
C PHE A 55 26.84 -0.54 0.11
N LYS A 56 28.12 -0.33 0.45
CA LYS A 56 29.16 -1.38 0.37
C LYS A 56 28.86 -2.63 1.18
N LYS A 57 27.88 -2.57 2.09
CA LYS A 57 27.39 -3.74 2.83
C LYS A 57 26.47 -4.65 2.00
N LEU A 58 26.00 -4.18 0.86
CA LEU A 58 25.10 -4.95 -0.01
C LEU A 58 25.89 -5.80 -1.01
N PRO A 59 25.33 -6.95 -1.42
CA PRO A 59 25.88 -7.72 -2.52
C PRO A 59 25.84 -6.88 -3.81
N PHE A 60 26.87 -7.04 -4.66
CA PHE A 60 27.01 -6.28 -5.92
C PHE A 60 27.11 -4.76 -5.77
N ALA A 61 27.55 -4.28 -4.58
CA ALA A 61 27.64 -2.86 -4.28
C ALA A 61 28.46 -2.07 -5.31
N ASP A 62 29.59 -2.62 -5.74
CA ASP A 62 30.51 -1.97 -6.66
C ASP A 62 29.96 -1.82 -8.11
N VAL A 63 28.84 -2.49 -8.41
CA VAL A 63 28.19 -2.43 -9.73
C VAL A 63 26.86 -1.68 -9.68
N LEU A 64 26.05 -1.94 -8.65
CA LEU A 64 24.66 -1.45 -8.60
C LEU A 64 24.50 -0.18 -7.76
N PHE A 65 25.40 0.06 -6.79
CA PHE A 65 25.29 1.11 -5.79
C PHE A 65 26.49 2.05 -5.79
N THR A 66 27.08 2.29 -6.97
CA THR A 66 28.11 3.32 -7.14
C THR A 66 27.55 4.72 -6.99
N ASP A 67 26.25 4.87 -7.24
CA ASP A 67 25.46 6.07 -7.14
C ASP A 67 24.00 5.75 -6.75
N PHE A 68 23.10 6.74 -6.76
CA PHE A 68 21.70 6.56 -6.42
C PHE A 68 20.79 6.18 -7.61
N VAL A 69 21.30 5.99 -8.84
CA VAL A 69 20.49 5.67 -10.02
C VAL A 69 19.70 4.38 -9.82
N PHE A 70 20.38 3.29 -9.42
CA PHE A 70 19.70 2.01 -9.18
C PHE A 70 18.66 2.11 -8.06
N SER A 71 19.01 2.78 -6.97
CA SER A 71 18.10 3.00 -5.84
C SER A 71 16.89 3.83 -6.25
N GLY A 72 17.07 4.85 -7.08
CA GLY A 72 15.98 5.68 -7.63
C GLY A 72 15.04 4.88 -8.52
N ILE A 73 15.57 4.06 -9.43
CA ILE A 73 14.75 3.18 -10.29
C ILE A 73 13.98 2.15 -9.44
N ALA A 74 14.65 1.52 -8.48
CA ALA A 74 14.01 0.56 -7.59
C ALA A 74 12.90 1.22 -6.75
N LEU A 75 13.14 2.41 -6.19
CA LEU A 75 12.15 3.18 -5.45
C LEU A 75 10.95 3.54 -6.32
N LEU A 76 11.18 3.98 -7.56
CA LEU A 76 10.13 4.32 -8.52
C LEU A 76 9.22 3.12 -8.81
N ILE A 77 9.82 1.98 -9.11
CA ILE A 77 9.06 0.78 -9.48
C ILE A 77 8.37 0.19 -8.26
N VAL A 78 9.12 -0.07 -7.18
CA VAL A 78 8.64 -0.84 -6.03
C VAL A 78 7.69 -0.06 -5.14
N ASN A 79 7.92 1.23 -4.95
CA ASN A 79 7.10 2.06 -4.06
C ASN A 79 6.32 3.17 -4.80
N GLY A 80 6.80 3.66 -5.94
CA GLY A 80 6.11 4.69 -6.72
C GLY A 80 4.94 4.13 -7.52
N ILE A 81 5.24 3.46 -8.62
CA ILE A 81 4.24 2.98 -9.60
C ILE A 81 3.25 2.01 -8.95
N THR A 82 3.73 1.06 -8.16
CA THR A 82 2.89 0.06 -7.50
C THR A 82 1.85 0.70 -6.58
N ASN A 83 2.24 1.69 -5.78
CA ASN A 83 1.30 2.40 -4.90
C ASN A 83 0.29 3.24 -5.69
N LEU A 84 0.69 3.88 -6.80
CA LEU A 84 -0.24 4.60 -7.66
C LEU A 84 -1.26 3.67 -8.32
N ILE A 85 -0.84 2.47 -8.74
CA ILE A 85 -1.76 1.42 -9.24
C ILE A 85 -2.72 0.98 -8.14
N ALA A 86 -2.23 0.74 -6.91
CA ALA A 86 -3.09 0.39 -5.79
C ALA A 86 -4.11 1.49 -5.49
N ALA A 87 -3.72 2.76 -5.54
CA ALA A 87 -4.63 3.90 -5.39
C ALA A 87 -5.72 3.90 -6.47
N ALA A 88 -5.37 3.70 -7.75
CA ALA A 88 -6.32 3.63 -8.84
C ALA A 88 -7.35 2.50 -8.64
N LEU A 89 -6.90 1.31 -8.22
CA LEU A 89 -7.77 0.18 -7.89
C LEU A 89 -8.68 0.45 -6.69
N LEU A 90 -8.18 1.17 -5.68
CA LEU A 90 -8.97 1.60 -4.52
C LEU A 90 -10.02 2.66 -4.92
N PHE A 91 -9.71 3.60 -5.81
CA PHE A 91 -10.69 4.51 -6.37
C PHE A 91 -11.80 3.77 -7.11
N ALA A 92 -11.46 2.75 -7.87
CA ALA A 92 -12.41 1.86 -8.55
C ALA A 92 -13.18 0.91 -7.59
N LYS A 93 -13.02 1.05 -6.27
CA LYS A 93 -13.66 0.21 -5.23
C LYS A 93 -13.40 -1.29 -5.36
N LYS A 94 -12.31 -1.69 -6.02
CA LYS A 94 -11.96 -3.10 -6.21
C LYS A 94 -11.30 -3.66 -4.95
N LYS A 95 -11.64 -4.90 -4.59
CA LYS A 95 -10.99 -5.65 -3.51
C LYS A 95 -9.47 -5.76 -3.72
N SER A 96 -9.06 -5.97 -4.99
CA SER A 96 -7.64 -6.03 -5.35
C SER A 96 -6.85 -4.80 -4.93
N GLY A 97 -7.44 -3.60 -4.97
CA GLY A 97 -6.81 -2.37 -4.49
C GLY A 97 -6.48 -2.41 -2.99
N ALA A 98 -7.40 -2.95 -2.17
CA ALA A 98 -7.16 -3.11 -0.73
C ALA A 98 -6.06 -4.15 -0.44
N VAL A 99 -6.06 -5.27 -1.19
CA VAL A 99 -5.00 -6.30 -1.10
C VAL A 99 -3.65 -5.74 -1.52
N CYS A 100 -3.59 -5.02 -2.64
CA CYS A 100 -2.36 -4.35 -3.10
C CYS A 100 -1.85 -3.34 -2.07
N SER A 101 -2.72 -2.51 -1.49
CA SER A 101 -2.34 -1.55 -0.45
C SER A 101 -1.71 -2.25 0.76
N MET A 102 -2.29 -3.38 1.21
CA MET A 102 -1.74 -4.18 2.30
C MET A 102 -0.34 -4.73 1.94
N ILE A 103 -0.21 -5.36 0.77
CA ILE A 103 1.06 -5.96 0.32
C ILE A 103 2.14 -4.89 0.18
N PHE A 104 1.84 -3.75 -0.45
CA PHE A 104 2.83 -2.69 -0.68
C PHE A 104 3.23 -1.96 0.60
N GLY A 105 2.34 -1.87 1.59
CA GLY A 105 2.72 -1.42 2.93
C GLY A 105 3.73 -2.35 3.59
N ILE A 106 3.54 -3.68 3.48
CA ILE A 106 4.50 -4.69 3.97
C ILE A 106 5.82 -4.59 3.19
N THR A 107 5.76 -4.44 1.87
CA THR A 107 6.95 -4.27 1.01
C THR A 107 7.76 -3.04 1.42
N LEU A 108 7.10 -1.92 1.72
CA LEU A 108 7.76 -0.72 2.22
C LEU A 108 8.46 -0.98 3.57
N MET A 109 7.79 -1.67 4.49
CA MET A 109 8.41 -2.04 5.77
C MET A 109 9.66 -2.90 5.58
N LEU A 110 9.61 -3.91 4.70
CA LEU A 110 10.76 -4.75 4.37
C LEU A 110 11.90 -3.95 3.73
N TRP A 111 11.57 -3.03 2.83
CA TRP A 111 12.53 -2.09 2.25
C TRP A 111 13.25 -1.27 3.32
N ILE A 112 12.50 -0.76 4.29
CA ILE A 112 13.09 0.02 5.40
C ILE A 112 13.89 -0.87 6.36
N CYS A 113 13.51 -2.14 6.57
CA CYS A 113 14.34 -3.08 7.33
C CYS A 113 15.74 -3.25 6.70
N ILE A 114 15.83 -3.31 5.36
CA ILE A 114 17.11 -3.32 4.65
C ILE A 114 17.88 -2.02 4.91
N GLN A 115 17.20 -0.87 4.90
CA GLN A 115 17.83 0.41 5.22
C GLN A 115 18.36 0.44 6.67
N PHE A 116 17.63 -0.09 7.66
CA PHE A 116 18.10 -0.18 9.04
C PHE A 116 19.34 -1.09 9.20
N TYR A 117 19.46 -2.11 8.34
CA TYR A 117 20.69 -2.92 8.31
C TYR A 117 21.89 -2.14 7.75
N MET A 118 21.67 -1.30 6.75
CA MET A 118 22.73 -0.54 6.09
C MET A 118 23.14 0.71 6.86
N PHE A 119 22.14 1.50 7.27
CA PHE A 119 22.33 2.85 7.84
C PHE A 119 22.08 2.84 9.34
N PRO A 120 22.69 3.78 10.09
CA PRO A 120 22.26 4.08 11.45
C PRO A 120 20.77 4.45 11.50
N PHE A 121 20.15 4.20 12.62
CA PHE A 121 18.75 4.60 12.86
C PHE A 121 18.61 6.12 12.61
N ASN A 122 17.68 6.47 11.75
CA ASN A 122 17.40 7.85 11.38
C ASN A 122 15.90 8.12 11.34
N PHE A 123 15.52 9.38 11.53
CA PHE A 123 14.12 9.79 11.59
C PHE A 123 13.36 9.47 10.31
N MET A 124 13.99 9.64 9.14
CA MET A 124 13.34 9.42 7.84
C MET A 124 12.92 7.96 7.67
N SER A 125 13.87 7.03 7.82
CA SER A 125 13.57 5.59 7.69
C SER A 125 12.56 5.12 8.74
N THR A 126 12.64 5.59 9.98
CA THR A 126 11.68 5.28 11.03
C THR A 126 10.27 5.75 10.66
N SER A 127 10.14 6.98 10.13
CA SER A 127 8.85 7.52 9.70
C SER A 127 8.25 6.69 8.56
N PHE A 128 9.04 6.32 7.55
CA PHE A 128 8.55 5.49 6.44
C PHE A 128 8.20 4.06 6.87
N PHE A 129 8.88 3.51 7.87
CA PHE A 129 8.48 2.23 8.46
C PHE A 129 7.07 2.31 9.07
N ILE A 130 6.81 3.38 9.85
CA ILE A 130 5.48 3.62 10.44
C ILE A 130 4.42 3.82 9.34
N PHE A 131 4.73 4.57 8.28
CA PHE A 131 3.80 4.79 7.17
C PHE A 131 3.48 3.49 6.44
N GLY A 132 4.47 2.61 6.22
CA GLY A 132 4.26 1.28 5.68
C GLY A 132 3.34 0.42 6.56
N PHE A 133 3.53 0.47 7.88
CA PHE A 133 2.67 -0.21 8.84
C PHE A 133 1.23 0.31 8.79
N LEU A 134 1.03 1.63 8.78
CA LEU A 134 -0.30 2.24 8.70
C LEU A 134 -0.99 1.92 7.37
N GLN A 135 -0.25 1.91 6.27
CA GLN A 135 -0.76 1.50 4.96
C GLN A 135 -1.19 0.02 4.97
N ALA A 136 -0.35 -0.87 5.48
CA ALA A 136 -0.65 -2.30 5.56
C ALA A 136 -1.89 -2.57 6.44
N ALA A 137 -1.94 -1.94 7.62
CA ALA A 137 -3.05 -2.11 8.56
C ALA A 137 -4.39 -1.59 7.99
N THR A 138 -4.38 -0.43 7.33
CA THR A 138 -5.60 0.12 6.72
C THR A 138 -6.02 -0.67 5.49
N GLY A 139 -5.08 -1.17 4.68
CA GLY A 139 -5.35 -2.07 3.57
C GLY A 139 -5.98 -3.39 4.05
N TYR A 140 -5.43 -3.99 5.10
CA TYR A 140 -5.99 -5.19 5.73
C TYR A 140 -7.42 -4.96 6.26
N ALA A 141 -7.64 -3.86 6.98
CA ALA A 141 -8.98 -3.49 7.45
C ALA A 141 -9.97 -3.33 6.28
N ALA A 142 -9.54 -2.70 5.18
CA ALA A 142 -10.38 -2.57 3.99
C ALA A 142 -10.74 -3.92 3.36
N VAL A 143 -9.82 -4.91 3.34
CA VAL A 143 -10.10 -6.27 2.87
C VAL A 143 -11.15 -6.96 3.75
N ILE A 144 -11.00 -6.87 5.07
CA ILE A 144 -11.97 -7.47 6.02
C ILE A 144 -13.36 -6.87 5.81
N PHE A 145 -13.46 -5.54 5.79
CA PHE A 145 -14.74 -4.86 5.66
C PHE A 145 -15.39 -5.09 4.28
N TYR A 146 -14.60 -5.21 3.23
CA TYR A 146 -15.09 -5.60 1.91
C TYR A 146 -15.73 -7.00 1.93
N ASN A 147 -15.06 -7.98 2.54
CA ASN A 147 -15.58 -9.33 2.65
C ASN A 147 -16.86 -9.40 3.51
N GLN A 148 -16.90 -8.64 4.62
CA GLN A 148 -18.09 -8.58 5.48
C GLN A 148 -19.30 -7.97 4.75
N GLU A 149 -19.08 -6.91 3.97
CA GLU A 149 -20.14 -6.27 3.17
C GLU A 149 -20.73 -7.25 2.16
N HIS A 150 -19.89 -7.98 1.41
CA HIS A 150 -20.35 -8.94 0.42
C HIS A 150 -21.02 -10.17 1.04
N PHE A 151 -20.58 -10.62 2.21
CA PHE A 151 -21.22 -11.69 2.92
C PHE A 151 -22.67 -11.32 3.33
N VAL A 152 -22.86 -10.13 3.90
CA VAL A 152 -24.20 -9.65 4.31
C VAL A 152 -25.14 -9.50 3.11
N ILE A 153 -24.66 -8.94 1.99
CA ILE A 153 -25.44 -8.78 0.77
C ILE A 153 -25.89 -10.15 0.24
N ASN A 154 -25.01 -11.15 0.25
CA ASN A 154 -25.37 -12.50 -0.19
C ASN A 154 -26.42 -13.13 0.72
N GLU A 155 -26.29 -13.03 2.05
CA GLU A 155 -27.31 -13.55 2.97
C GLU A 155 -28.69 -12.91 2.77
N GLU A 156 -28.74 -11.58 2.56
CA GLU A 156 -30.00 -10.88 2.28
C GLU A 156 -30.60 -11.35 0.94
N ASN A 157 -29.78 -11.54 -0.09
CA ASN A 157 -30.23 -12.06 -1.37
C ASN A 157 -30.81 -13.50 -1.23
N TYR A 158 -30.15 -14.39 -0.49
CA TYR A 158 -30.66 -15.74 -0.24
C TYR A 158 -31.99 -15.73 0.52
N LYS A 159 -32.16 -14.88 1.52
CA LYS A 159 -33.42 -14.73 2.27
C LYS A 159 -34.55 -14.23 1.37
N ASN A 160 -34.26 -13.26 0.49
CA ASN A 160 -35.25 -12.71 -0.44
C ASN A 160 -35.68 -13.74 -1.53
N ILE A 161 -34.74 -14.59 -1.99
CA ILE A 161 -35.05 -15.67 -2.94
C ILE A 161 -35.87 -16.76 -2.26
N GLY A 162 -35.55 -17.13 -1.00
CA GLY A 162 -36.28 -18.13 -0.25
C GLY A 162 -37.68 -17.71 0.18
N SER A 163 -37.99 -16.42 0.21
CA SER A 163 -39.33 -15.87 0.53
C SER A 163 -40.26 -15.74 -0.68
N ASP A 164 -39.73 -15.87 -1.91
CA ASP A 164 -40.49 -15.75 -3.16
C ASP A 164 -40.29 -17.01 -4.04
N PRO A 165 -41.18 -18.04 -3.93
CA PRO A 165 -41.05 -19.30 -4.65
C PRO A 165 -41.10 -19.11 -6.18
N THR A 166 -41.62 -18.00 -6.70
CA THR A 166 -41.68 -17.74 -8.14
C THR A 166 -40.33 -17.41 -8.76
N ARG A 167 -39.38 -16.96 -7.98
CA ARG A 167 -38.01 -16.67 -8.45
C ARG A 167 -37.09 -17.88 -8.53
N LEU A 168 -37.43 -18.97 -7.82
CA LEU A 168 -36.67 -20.22 -7.90
C LEU A 168 -36.75 -20.89 -9.28
N VAL A 169 -37.83 -20.68 -10.04
CA VAL A 169 -38.03 -21.28 -11.36
C VAL A 169 -37.12 -20.69 -12.45
N VAL A 170 -36.67 -19.46 -12.30
CA VAL A 170 -35.85 -18.76 -13.32
C VAL A 170 -34.36 -19.21 -13.27
N PHE A 171 -33.90 -19.82 -12.17
CA PHE A 171 -32.53 -20.30 -12.05
C PHE A 171 -32.28 -21.72 -12.57
N PHE A 172 -33.34 -22.48 -12.88
CA PHE A 172 -33.28 -23.88 -13.38
C PHE A 172 -33.78 -24.03 -14.80
N SER A 173 -34.08 -22.96 -15.51
CA SER A 173 -34.41 -22.93 -16.92
C SER A 173 -33.28 -22.26 -17.73
#